data_6488091df33588c65e03dcd85127872f
#
_entry.id   6488091df33588c65e03dcd85127872f
#
_cell.length_a   1.000
_cell.length_b   1.000
_cell.length_c   1.000
_cell.angle_alpha   90.00
_cell.angle_beta   90.00
_cell.angle_gamma   90.00
#
_symmetry.space_group_name_H-M   'P 1'
#
loop_
_entity.id
_entity.type
_entity.pdbx_description
1 polymer ?
#
loop_
_entity_poly.entity_id
_entity_poly.type
_entity_poly.pdbx_seq_one_letter_code
_entity_poly.pdbx_strand_id
1 'polypeptide(L)'
;MIRAIMSGCNGKMGQVITGICKEDADIEIVAGIDLYDGIKNDYPVFPNISVCDVAADVIIDFSNAKAVDDLLVYSVDKQIPVVLCTTGLSEEQLIKSGRGSRQWKVRQILMVRQLMW
;
A
#
# COMPACT_ATOMS: atom_id res chain seq x y z
N MET A 1 -5.26 15.26 7.92
CA MET A 1 -5.45 14.43 6.72
C MET A 1 -4.39 13.33 6.65
N ILE A 2 -4.81 12.11 6.40
CA ILE A 2 -3.91 10.98 6.25
C ILE A 2 -3.39 10.94 4.82
N ARG A 3 -2.07 10.86 4.65
CA ARG A 3 -1.42 10.74 3.34
C ARG A 3 -1.07 9.28 3.09
N ALA A 4 -1.56 8.72 2.00
CA ALA A 4 -1.39 7.31 1.68
C ALA A 4 -0.64 7.09 0.36
N ILE A 5 0.20 6.07 0.32
CA ILE A 5 0.77 5.53 -0.91
C ILE A 5 -0.08 4.33 -1.32
N MET A 6 -0.58 4.32 -2.55
CA MET A 6 -1.37 3.21 -3.07
C MET A 6 -0.49 2.28 -3.90
N SER A 7 -0.08 1.16 -3.32
CA SER A 7 0.68 0.13 -4.03
C SER A 7 -0.27 -0.77 -4.81
N GLY A 8 -0.03 -0.91 -6.11
CA GLY A 8 -0.95 -1.57 -7.03
C GLY A 8 -2.07 -0.63 -7.49
N CYS A 9 -1.76 0.66 -7.62
CA CYS A 9 -2.77 1.70 -7.87
C CYS A 9 -3.54 1.55 -9.17
N ASN A 10 -2.94 0.95 -10.19
CA ASN A 10 -3.56 0.79 -11.51
C ASN A 10 -4.24 -0.58 -11.68
N GLY A 11 -4.19 -1.42 -10.67
CA GLY A 11 -4.95 -2.65 -10.63
C GLY A 11 -6.44 -2.36 -10.31
N LYS A 12 -7.26 -3.39 -10.39
CA LYS A 12 -8.71 -3.26 -10.17
C LYS A 12 -9.04 -2.66 -8.79
N MET A 13 -8.48 -3.23 -7.74
CA MET A 13 -8.74 -2.74 -6.37
C MET A 13 -8.06 -1.41 -6.10
N GLY A 14 -6.89 -1.19 -6.66
CA GLY A 14 -6.20 0.10 -6.53
C GLY A 14 -7.02 1.25 -7.08
N GLN A 15 -7.66 1.05 -8.22
CA GLN A 15 -8.54 2.05 -8.81
C GLN A 15 -9.79 2.30 -7.97
N VAL A 16 -10.38 1.25 -7.41
CA VAL A 16 -11.54 1.37 -6.51
C VAL A 16 -11.17 2.18 -5.27
N ILE A 17 -10.04 1.87 -4.65
CA ILE A 17 -9.59 2.58 -3.45
C ILE A 17 -9.24 4.02 -3.76
N THR A 18 -8.59 4.27 -4.89
CA THR A 18 -8.31 5.64 -5.34
C THR A 18 -9.59 6.45 -5.45
N GLY A 19 -10.65 5.87 -6.02
CA GLY A 19 -11.95 6.51 -6.12
C GLY A 19 -12.59 6.79 -4.76
N ILE A 20 -12.52 5.85 -3.84
CA ILE A 20 -13.04 6.02 -2.48
C ILE A 20 -12.29 7.13 -1.74
N CYS A 21 -10.97 7.14 -1.81
CA CYS A 21 -10.16 8.17 -1.14
C CYS A 21 -10.39 9.56 -1.73
N LYS A 22 -10.67 9.64 -3.02
CA LYS A 22 -10.97 10.91 -3.68
C LYS A 22 -12.21 11.58 -3.12
N GLU A 23 -13.19 10.79 -2.68
CA GLU A 23 -14.42 11.28 -2.07
C GLU A 23 -14.31 11.47 -0.55
N ASP A 24 -13.19 11.10 0.06
CA ASP A 24 -12.99 11.16 1.50
C ASP A 24 -12.12 12.37 1.87
N ALA A 25 -12.62 13.24 2.73
CA ALA A 25 -11.92 14.44 3.15
C ALA A 25 -10.76 14.15 4.13
N ASP A 26 -10.72 12.95 4.71
CA ASP A 26 -9.76 12.61 5.77
C ASP A 26 -8.52 11.87 5.25
N ILE A 27 -8.53 11.44 3.98
CA ILE A 27 -7.43 10.68 3.38
C ILE A 27 -7.14 11.18 1.97
N GLU A 28 -5.86 11.21 1.61
CA GLU A 28 -5.40 11.59 0.28
C GLU A 28 -4.37 10.58 -0.21
N ILE A 29 -4.51 10.10 -1.45
CA ILE A 29 -3.47 9.32 -2.10
C ILE A 29 -2.44 10.30 -2.65
N VAL A 30 -1.23 10.27 -2.11
CA VAL A 30 -0.15 11.20 -2.50
C VAL A 30 0.81 10.60 -3.52
N ALA A 31 0.82 9.29 -3.66
CA ALA A 31 1.63 8.58 -4.65
C ALA A 31 1.06 7.19 -4.92
N GLY A 32 1.36 6.65 -6.07
CA GLY A 32 1.00 5.29 -6.44
C GLY A 32 2.23 4.48 -6.85
N ILE A 33 2.16 3.18 -6.70
CA ILE A 33 3.20 2.24 -7.12
C ILE A 33 2.56 1.23 -8.07
N ASP A 34 3.03 1.18 -9.29
CA ASP A 34 2.60 0.18 -10.26
C ASP A 34 3.58 0.12 -11.43
N LEU A 35 3.83 -1.07 -11.96
CA LEU A 35 4.62 -1.23 -13.17
C LEU A 35 3.82 -0.81 -14.41
N TYR A 36 2.51 -0.97 -14.39
CA TYR A 36 1.64 -0.53 -15.45
C TYR A 36 1.28 0.94 -15.27
N ASP A 37 1.63 1.77 -16.23
CA ASP A 37 1.44 3.22 -16.19
C ASP A 37 0.42 3.73 -17.22
N GLY A 38 -0.38 2.84 -17.79
CA GLY A 38 -1.37 3.19 -18.81
C GLY A 38 -2.60 3.92 -18.30
N ILE A 39 -2.71 4.15 -16.99
CA ILE A 39 -3.83 4.85 -16.37
C ILE A 39 -3.34 6.21 -15.84
N LYS A 40 -4.08 7.26 -16.19
CA LYS A 40 -3.78 8.61 -15.70
C LYS A 40 -4.35 8.78 -14.30
N ASN A 41 -3.48 9.11 -13.36
CA ASN A 41 -3.85 9.39 -11.97
C ASN A 41 -3.57 10.84 -11.60
N ASP A 42 -4.23 11.34 -10.55
CA ASP A 42 -4.02 12.69 -10.04
C ASP A 42 -2.77 12.80 -9.15
N TYR A 43 -2.05 11.71 -8.96
CA TYR A 43 -0.84 11.62 -8.16
C TYR A 43 0.28 10.98 -8.99
N PRO A 44 1.55 11.19 -8.61
CA PRO A 44 2.66 10.55 -9.31
C PRO A 44 2.66 9.03 -9.08
N VAL A 45 3.01 8.27 -10.10
CA VAL A 45 3.10 6.82 -10.06
C VAL A 45 4.55 6.40 -10.30
N PHE A 46 5.06 5.56 -9.42
CA PHE A 46 6.43 5.06 -9.48
C PHE A 46 6.42 3.56 -9.80
N PRO A 47 7.40 3.05 -10.54
CA PRO A 47 7.44 1.62 -10.90
C PRO A 47 7.79 0.72 -9.72
N ASN A 48 8.44 1.27 -8.69
CA ASN A 48 8.86 0.53 -7.51
C ASN A 48 8.85 1.46 -6.31
N ILE A 49 8.52 0.92 -5.14
CA ILE A 49 8.48 1.70 -3.89
C ILE A 49 9.86 2.29 -3.55
N SER A 50 10.95 1.63 -3.92
CA SER A 50 12.29 2.10 -3.60
C SER A 50 12.65 3.43 -4.27
N VAL A 51 12.00 3.79 -5.37
CA VAL A 51 12.23 5.07 -6.07
C VAL A 51 11.18 6.12 -5.72
N CYS A 52 10.23 5.80 -4.85
CA CYS A 52 9.23 6.73 -4.37
C CYS A 52 9.84 7.66 -3.32
N ASP A 53 9.83 8.95 -3.59
CA ASP A 53 10.39 9.97 -2.70
C ASP A 53 9.31 10.80 -2.00
N VAL A 54 8.05 10.39 -2.12
CA VAL A 54 6.93 11.11 -1.52
C VAL A 54 6.72 10.67 -0.08
N ALA A 55 6.65 11.62 0.84
CA ALA A 55 6.36 11.33 2.24
C ALA A 55 4.90 10.93 2.43
N ALA A 56 4.67 9.91 3.26
CA ALA A 56 3.31 9.41 3.53
C ALA A 56 3.19 8.88 4.96
N ASP A 57 1.95 8.72 5.39
CA ASP A 57 1.63 8.22 6.72
C ASP A 57 1.31 6.72 6.72
N VAL A 58 0.92 6.17 5.58
CA VAL A 58 0.52 4.78 5.44
C VAL A 58 0.71 4.32 4.00
N ILE A 59 0.97 3.03 3.82
CA ILE A 59 0.98 2.37 2.52
C ILE A 59 -0.17 1.37 2.48
N ILE A 60 -1.01 1.47 1.45
CA ILE A 60 -2.09 0.51 1.20
C ILE A 60 -1.65 -0.36 0.03
N ASP A 61 -1.58 -1.68 0.23
CA ASP A 61 -1.04 -2.59 -0.76
C ASP A 61 -2.07 -3.58 -1.30
N PHE A 62 -2.33 -3.48 -2.61
CA PHE A 62 -3.07 -4.45 -3.40
C PHE A 62 -2.26 -4.86 -4.64
N SER A 63 -0.95 -4.95 -4.51
CA SER A 63 -0.05 -5.35 -5.60
C SER A 63 0.02 -6.88 -5.70
N ASN A 64 1.17 -7.42 -5.97
CA ASN A 64 1.40 -8.87 -6.00
C ASN A 64 2.48 -9.25 -4.99
N ALA A 65 2.60 -10.55 -4.71
CA ALA A 65 3.54 -11.05 -3.71
C ALA A 65 5.00 -10.70 -4.02
N LYS A 66 5.35 -10.51 -5.29
CA LYS A 66 6.73 -10.16 -5.69
C LYS A 66 7.11 -8.76 -5.24
N ALA A 67 6.16 -7.84 -5.15
CA ALA A 67 6.42 -6.47 -4.74
C ALA A 67 6.47 -6.29 -3.21
N VAL A 68 5.97 -7.26 -2.46
CA VAL A 68 5.81 -7.15 -1.01
C VAL A 68 7.14 -7.07 -0.28
N ASP A 69 8.16 -7.79 -0.71
CA ASP A 69 9.46 -7.77 -0.04
C ASP A 69 10.06 -6.36 -0.03
N ASP A 70 10.08 -5.68 -1.17
CA ASP A 70 10.58 -4.30 -1.27
C ASP A 70 9.73 -3.35 -0.44
N LEU A 71 8.43 -3.57 -0.43
CA LEU A 71 7.47 -2.78 0.33
C LEU A 71 7.71 -2.88 1.82
N LEU A 72 7.96 -4.09 2.32
CA LEU A 72 8.24 -4.33 3.73
C LEU A 72 9.56 -3.70 4.15
N VAL A 73 10.61 -3.80 3.32
CA VAL A 73 11.89 -3.13 3.58
C VAL A 73 11.71 -1.62 3.68
N TYR A 74 11.01 -1.04 2.72
CA TYR A 74 10.73 0.40 2.71
C TYR A 74 9.92 0.81 3.95
N SER A 75 8.90 0.04 4.31
CA SER A 75 8.07 0.29 5.47
C SER A 75 8.88 0.35 6.77
N VAL A 76 9.78 -0.60 6.97
CA VAL A 76 10.64 -0.65 8.16
C VAL A 76 11.62 0.52 8.16
N ASP A 77 12.29 0.76 7.04
CA ASP A 77 13.30 1.81 6.90
C ASP A 77 12.69 3.20 7.15
N LYS A 78 11.54 3.48 6.59
CA LYS A 78 10.85 4.77 6.73
C LYS A 78 9.90 4.84 7.92
N GLN A 79 9.70 3.74 8.63
CA GLN A 79 8.76 3.64 9.75
C GLN A 79 7.33 4.03 9.34
N ILE A 80 6.93 3.57 8.17
CA ILE A 80 5.58 3.80 7.63
C ILE A 80 4.78 2.50 7.70
N PRO A 81 3.60 2.48 8.33
CA PRO A 81 2.76 1.30 8.39
C PRO A 81 2.25 0.87 7.02
N VAL A 82 2.14 -0.42 6.81
CA VAL A 82 1.58 -1.01 5.59
C VAL A 82 0.29 -1.75 5.92
N VAL A 83 -0.77 -1.43 5.18
CA VAL A 83 -1.98 -2.23 5.16
C VAL A 83 -1.84 -3.22 4.01
N LEU A 84 -1.49 -4.45 4.34
CA LEU A 84 -1.12 -5.48 3.39
C LEU A 84 -2.32 -6.34 3.04
N CYS A 85 -2.86 -6.13 1.83
CA CYS A 85 -4.04 -6.85 1.34
C CYS A 85 -3.71 -7.79 0.17
N THR A 86 -2.44 -7.91 -0.18
CA THR A 86 -1.96 -8.80 -1.24
C THR A 86 -2.19 -10.26 -0.84
N THR A 87 -2.70 -11.06 -1.77
CA THR A 87 -2.87 -12.50 -1.59
C THR A 87 -1.65 -13.26 -2.10
N GLY A 88 -1.54 -14.53 -1.70
CA GLY A 88 -0.46 -15.40 -2.16
C GLY A 88 0.89 -15.12 -1.52
N LEU A 89 0.92 -14.51 -0.34
CA LEU A 89 2.16 -14.29 0.41
C LEU A 89 2.77 -15.62 0.86
N SER A 90 4.10 -15.72 0.76
CA SER A 90 4.85 -16.84 1.30
C SER A 90 4.85 -16.78 2.82
N GLU A 91 5.14 -17.92 3.46
CA GLU A 91 5.29 -17.99 4.91
C GLU A 91 6.36 -17.00 5.41
N GLU A 92 7.48 -16.90 4.68
CA GLU A 92 8.55 -15.96 5.00
C GLU A 92 8.07 -14.52 4.95
N GLN A 93 7.28 -14.15 3.94
CA GLN A 93 6.72 -12.81 3.82
C GLN A 93 5.75 -12.49 4.95
N LEU A 94 4.95 -13.45 5.36
CA LEU A 94 4.05 -13.28 6.50
C LEU A 94 4.82 -13.06 7.80
N ILE A 95 5.92 -13.76 8.00
CA ILE A 95 6.80 -13.58 9.16
C ILE A 95 7.42 -12.19 9.13
N LYS A 96 7.96 -11.76 7.99
CA LYS A 96 8.54 -10.42 7.83
C LYS A 96 7.54 -9.32 8.13
N SER A 97 6.30 -9.46 7.66
CA SER A 97 5.25 -8.47 7.92
C SER A 97 4.95 -8.35 9.41
N GLY A 98 4.89 -9.49 10.11
CA GLY A 98 4.69 -9.51 11.56
C GLY A 98 5.84 -8.87 12.33
N ARG A 99 7.09 -9.13 11.93
CA ARG A 99 8.28 -8.56 12.60
C ARG A 99 8.47 -7.08 12.31
N GLY A 100 8.31 -6.69 11.04
CA GLY A 100 8.60 -5.33 10.61
C GLY A 100 7.58 -4.32 11.10
N SER A 101 6.36 -4.78 11.31
CA SER A 101 5.27 -3.86 11.56
C SER A 101 4.71 -3.93 12.96
N ARG A 102 5.05 -4.96 13.70
CA ARG A 102 4.44 -5.21 15.01
C ARG A 102 2.95 -5.52 14.88
N GLN A 103 2.32 -5.83 16.00
CA GLN A 103 0.94 -6.33 16.02
C GLN A 103 -0.10 -5.33 15.49
N TRP A 104 0.15 -4.05 15.60
CA TRP A 104 -0.81 -3.04 15.14
C TRP A 104 -0.98 -3.01 13.62
N LYS A 105 0.05 -3.35 12.85
CA LYS A 105 -0.08 -3.50 11.39
C LYS A 105 -0.97 -4.69 11.03
N VAL A 106 -0.87 -5.76 11.78
CA VAL A 106 -1.76 -6.92 11.60
C VAL A 106 -3.21 -6.52 11.85
N ARG A 107 -3.46 -5.71 12.89
CA ARG A 107 -4.81 -5.17 13.15
C ARG A 107 -5.33 -4.34 12.00
N GLN A 108 -4.48 -3.51 11.39
CA GLN A 108 -4.90 -2.70 10.24
C GLN A 108 -5.22 -3.56 9.02
N ILE A 109 -4.44 -4.60 8.77
CA ILE A 109 -4.74 -5.56 7.70
C ILE A 109 -6.12 -6.19 7.91
N LEU A 110 -6.41 -6.63 9.12
CA LEU A 110 -7.70 -7.22 9.47
C LEU A 110 -8.84 -6.21 9.32
N MET A 111 -8.61 -4.98 9.76
CA MET A 111 -9.60 -3.90 9.65
C MET A 111 -9.94 -3.60 8.20
N VAL A 112 -8.96 -3.49 7.33
CA VAL A 112 -9.18 -3.24 5.91
C VAL A 112 -9.93 -4.39 5.27
N ARG A 113 -9.60 -5.63 5.60
CA ARG A 113 -10.35 -6.80 5.12
C ARG A 113 -11.81 -6.74 5.52
N GLN A 114 -12.11 -6.32 6.74
CA GLN A 114 -13.48 -6.17 7.22
C GLN A 114 -14.23 -5.05 6.50
N LEU A 115 -13.56 -3.93 6.24
CA LEU A 115 -14.18 -2.79 5.56
C LEU A 115 -14.42 -3.03 4.07
N MET A 116 -13.65 -3.92 3.45
CA MET A 116 -13.70 -4.17 2.01
C MET A 116 -14.53 -5.39 1.62
N TRP A 117 -15.04 -6.11 2.57
CA TRP A 117 -15.95 -7.25 2.36
C TRP A 117 -17.40 -6.78 2.67
#